data_32df3661aceebba3a08e83febd3dedcc
#
_entry.id   32df3661aceebba3a08e83febd3dedcc
#
_cell.length_a   1.000
_cell.length_b   1.000
_cell.length_c   1.000
_cell.angle_alpha   90.00
_cell.angle_beta   90.00
_cell.angle_gamma   90.00
#
_symmetry.space_group_name_H-M   'P 1'
#
loop_
_entity.id
_entity.type
_entity.pdbx_description
1 polymer ?
#
loop_
_entity_poly.entity_id
_entity_poly.type
_entity_poly.pdbx_seq_one_letter_code
_entity_poly.pdbx_strand_id
1 'polypeptide(L)'
;MSIDYKREDYLKAYDVWQKIEHVIKQEELKQYLLTLNAFDTSDQNKCLNENYKKRAVFYPLTAFTVEGMVGSVFRKTPTLNVPPSMEYVTNNVDGAGNSIYQQSQAVFAEVIAKGRAGLVVSYPPVEGEQSQADIVAGRNVPTISYVDPEQVINWRTETIGSKTFLSLVVIAEDREQVAED
;
A
#
# COMPACT_ATOMS: atom_id res chain seq x y z
N MET A 1 20.53 -0.23 -17.53
CA MET A 1 19.09 -0.34 -17.19
C MET A 1 18.68 1.01 -16.65
N SER A 2 17.56 1.57 -17.12
CA SER A 2 17.00 2.80 -16.52
C SER A 2 16.53 2.49 -15.10
N ILE A 3 16.60 3.47 -14.20
CA ILE A 3 16.09 3.36 -12.84
C ILE A 3 14.58 3.10 -12.83
N ASP A 4 13.89 3.59 -13.86
CA ASP A 4 12.42 3.46 -14.05
C ASP A 4 11.99 2.10 -14.65
N TYR A 5 12.93 1.14 -14.75
CA TYR A 5 12.60 -0.17 -15.32
C TYR A 5 11.63 -0.90 -14.39
N LYS A 6 10.43 -1.17 -14.92
CA LYS A 6 9.40 -1.96 -14.26
C LYS A 6 9.57 -3.45 -14.57
N ARG A 7 9.57 -4.28 -13.54
CA ARG A 7 9.69 -5.73 -13.69
C ARG A 7 8.43 -6.32 -14.35
N GLU A 8 8.59 -7.37 -15.15
CA GLU A 8 7.45 -8.02 -15.84
C GLU A 8 6.38 -8.54 -14.86
N ASP A 9 6.80 -9.12 -13.73
CA ASP A 9 5.88 -9.60 -12.69
C ASP A 9 5.06 -8.45 -12.08
N TYR A 10 5.69 -7.27 -11.94
CA TYR A 10 5.00 -6.06 -11.51
C TYR A 10 3.96 -5.63 -12.54
N LEU A 11 4.33 -5.57 -13.83
CA LEU A 11 3.40 -5.15 -14.89
C LEU A 11 2.19 -6.06 -15.00
N LYS A 12 2.38 -7.38 -14.86
CA LYS A 12 1.28 -8.36 -14.86
C LYS A 12 0.33 -8.19 -13.68
N ALA A 13 0.84 -7.79 -12.51
CA ALA A 13 0.07 -7.63 -11.31
C ALA A 13 -0.61 -6.25 -11.21
N TYR A 14 0.00 -5.22 -11.78
CA TYR A 14 -0.42 -3.83 -11.65
C TYR A 14 -1.87 -3.60 -12.06
N ASP A 15 -2.29 -4.10 -13.24
CA ASP A 15 -3.66 -3.95 -13.71
C ASP A 15 -4.69 -4.63 -12.80
N VAL A 16 -4.29 -5.74 -12.16
CA VAL A 16 -5.13 -6.46 -11.21
C VAL A 16 -5.26 -5.66 -9.91
N TRP A 17 -4.16 -5.10 -9.41
CA TRP A 17 -4.17 -4.28 -8.20
C TRP A 17 -5.00 -3.02 -8.37
N GLN A 18 -4.85 -2.31 -9.48
CA GLN A 18 -5.69 -1.15 -9.80
C GLN A 18 -7.17 -1.50 -9.80
N LYS A 19 -7.54 -2.62 -10.43
CA LYS A 19 -8.92 -3.09 -10.42
C LYS A 19 -9.43 -3.41 -9.02
N ILE A 20 -8.61 -4.06 -8.20
CA ILE A 20 -8.96 -4.37 -6.80
C ILE A 20 -9.16 -3.09 -6.01
N GLU A 21 -8.28 -2.11 -6.18
CA GLU A 21 -8.38 -0.81 -5.53
C GLU A 21 -9.65 -0.07 -5.90
N HIS A 22 -9.98 0.03 -7.21
CA HIS A 22 -11.23 0.62 -7.67
C HIS A 22 -12.45 -0.09 -7.05
N VAL A 23 -12.42 -1.43 -6.95
CA VAL A 23 -13.51 -2.19 -6.34
C VAL A 23 -13.64 -1.94 -4.82
N ILE A 24 -12.52 -1.84 -4.11
CA ILE A 24 -12.52 -1.56 -2.66
C ILE A 24 -12.96 -0.12 -2.39
N LYS A 25 -12.40 0.85 -3.11
CA LYS A 25 -12.72 2.28 -2.96
C LYS A 25 -14.07 2.67 -3.57
N GLN A 26 -14.70 1.78 -4.34
CA GLN A 26 -15.93 2.06 -5.10
C GLN A 26 -15.77 3.21 -6.11
N GLU A 27 -14.55 3.37 -6.63
CA GLU A 27 -14.19 4.41 -7.59
C GLU A 27 -14.07 3.82 -8.99
N GLU A 28 -14.37 4.61 -10.01
CA GLU A 28 -14.20 4.27 -11.44
C GLU A 28 -14.80 2.92 -11.90
N LEU A 29 -15.68 2.31 -11.12
CA LEU A 29 -16.24 0.97 -11.39
C LEU A 29 -17.00 0.89 -12.73
N LYS A 30 -17.54 2.01 -13.19
CA LYS A 30 -18.34 2.06 -14.42
C LYS A 30 -17.53 1.76 -15.68
N GLN A 31 -16.20 1.87 -15.63
CA GLN A 31 -15.33 1.49 -16.75
C GLN A 31 -15.29 -0.02 -16.97
N TYR A 32 -15.54 -0.82 -15.93
CA TYR A 32 -15.55 -2.28 -16.02
C TYR A 32 -16.88 -2.87 -16.49
N LEU A 33 -17.90 -2.04 -16.68
CA LEU A 33 -19.18 -2.47 -17.22
C LEU A 33 -19.06 -2.82 -18.70
N LEU A 34 -19.63 -3.96 -19.06
CA LEU A 34 -19.69 -4.39 -20.46
C LEU A 34 -20.56 -3.44 -21.27
N THR A 35 -20.17 -3.20 -22.51
CA THR A 35 -20.98 -2.46 -23.47
C THR A 35 -22.12 -3.34 -23.94
N LEU A 36 -23.36 -2.87 -23.75
CA LEU A 36 -24.55 -3.55 -24.26
C LEU A 36 -24.54 -3.48 -25.78
N ASN A 37 -24.78 -4.62 -26.45
CA ASN A 37 -24.81 -4.73 -27.91
C ASN A 37 -23.61 -4.03 -28.60
N ALA A 38 -22.40 -4.50 -28.29
CA ALA A 38 -21.11 -3.88 -28.71
C ALA A 38 -20.96 -3.75 -30.24
N PHE A 39 -21.73 -4.53 -31.02
CA PHE A 39 -21.73 -4.48 -32.50
C PHE A 39 -22.60 -3.37 -33.07
N ASP A 40 -23.52 -2.80 -32.30
CA ASP A 40 -24.39 -1.71 -32.73
C ASP A 40 -23.76 -0.36 -32.39
N THR A 41 -23.28 0.35 -33.40
CA THR A 41 -22.64 1.67 -33.29
C THR A 41 -23.63 2.83 -33.38
N SER A 42 -24.94 2.57 -33.43
CA SER A 42 -25.98 3.60 -33.53
C SER A 42 -25.95 4.55 -32.31
N ASP A 43 -26.37 5.79 -32.53
CA ASP A 43 -26.47 6.77 -31.45
C ASP A 43 -27.50 6.38 -30.38
N GLN A 44 -28.53 5.63 -30.80
CA GLN A 44 -29.49 5.07 -29.87
C GLN A 44 -28.84 4.08 -28.89
N ASN A 45 -27.98 3.18 -29.39
CA ASN A 45 -27.26 2.24 -28.54
C ASN A 45 -26.24 2.94 -27.64
N LYS A 46 -25.56 3.98 -28.12
CA LYS A 46 -24.68 4.81 -27.28
C LYS A 46 -25.45 5.42 -26.10
N CYS A 47 -26.62 6.04 -26.39
CA CYS A 47 -27.48 6.63 -25.37
C CYS A 47 -27.96 5.58 -24.34
N LEU A 48 -28.33 4.37 -24.80
CA LEU A 48 -28.67 3.26 -23.89
C LEU A 48 -27.53 2.85 -22.99
N ASN A 49 -26.32 2.74 -23.53
CA ASN A 49 -25.12 2.41 -22.74
C ASN A 49 -24.78 3.49 -21.71
N GLU A 50 -24.87 4.76 -22.07
CA GLU A 50 -24.70 5.86 -21.11
C GLU A 50 -25.72 5.80 -19.97
N ASN A 51 -26.99 5.60 -20.31
CA ASN A 51 -28.06 5.48 -19.30
C ASN A 51 -27.88 4.23 -18.42
N TYR A 52 -27.40 3.12 -18.99
CA TYR A 52 -27.04 1.91 -18.25
C TYR A 52 -25.92 2.20 -17.25
N LYS A 53 -24.82 2.80 -17.70
CA LYS A 53 -23.70 3.17 -16.85
C LYS A 53 -24.10 4.17 -15.74
N LYS A 54 -24.96 5.14 -16.05
CA LYS A 54 -25.46 6.11 -15.04
C LYS A 54 -26.24 5.44 -13.92
N ARG A 55 -27.07 4.44 -14.26
CA ARG A 55 -27.96 3.74 -13.30
C ARG A 55 -27.31 2.55 -12.59
N ALA A 56 -26.13 2.10 -13.05
CA ALA A 56 -25.44 0.98 -12.45
C ALA A 56 -25.06 1.29 -10.98
N VAL A 57 -25.39 0.37 -10.09
CA VAL A 57 -25.08 0.41 -8.66
C VAL A 57 -24.21 -0.80 -8.35
N PHE A 58 -23.17 -0.59 -7.58
CA PHE A 58 -22.25 -1.61 -7.14
C PHE A 58 -22.35 -1.81 -5.63
N TYR A 59 -22.37 -3.08 -5.22
CA TYR A 59 -22.32 -3.42 -3.80
C TYR A 59 -20.86 -3.60 -3.35
N PRO A 60 -20.41 -2.97 -2.26
CA PRO A 60 -19.03 -3.01 -1.80
C PRO A 60 -18.68 -4.32 -1.09
N LEU A 61 -19.04 -5.47 -1.66
CA LEU A 61 -18.82 -6.78 -1.03
C LEU A 61 -17.35 -7.07 -0.74
N THR A 62 -16.46 -6.70 -1.66
CA THR A 62 -15.00 -6.88 -1.48
C THR A 62 -14.49 -6.05 -0.32
N ALA A 63 -14.88 -4.78 -0.23
CA ALA A 63 -14.52 -3.90 0.88
C ALA A 63 -15.00 -4.47 2.22
N PHE A 64 -16.27 -4.85 2.32
CA PHE A 64 -16.83 -5.48 3.52
C PHE A 64 -16.12 -6.78 3.90
N THR A 65 -15.70 -7.57 2.91
CA THR A 65 -14.95 -8.80 3.18
C THR A 65 -13.58 -8.49 3.76
N VAL A 66 -12.83 -7.56 3.18
CA VAL A 66 -11.52 -7.15 3.68
C VAL A 66 -11.64 -6.57 5.08
N GLU A 67 -12.57 -5.64 5.31
CA GLU A 67 -12.82 -5.05 6.62
C GLU A 67 -13.22 -6.09 7.68
N GLY A 68 -14.10 -7.03 7.31
CA GLY A 68 -14.53 -8.11 8.18
C GLY A 68 -13.37 -9.05 8.55
N MET A 69 -12.46 -9.35 7.62
CA MET A 69 -11.27 -10.15 7.89
C MET A 69 -10.29 -9.41 8.81
N VAL A 70 -10.03 -8.13 8.55
CA VAL A 70 -9.21 -7.26 9.42
C VAL A 70 -9.81 -7.22 10.82
N GLY A 71 -11.10 -6.92 10.93
CA GLY A 71 -11.80 -6.88 12.22
C GLY A 71 -11.77 -8.20 12.97
N SER A 72 -11.83 -9.33 12.27
CA SER A 72 -11.74 -10.67 12.89
C SER A 72 -10.36 -10.95 13.48
N VAL A 73 -9.28 -10.58 12.75
CA VAL A 73 -7.90 -10.77 13.21
C VAL A 73 -7.56 -9.83 14.36
N PHE A 74 -7.93 -8.57 14.25
CA PHE A 74 -7.62 -7.53 15.24
C PHE A 74 -8.72 -7.34 16.30
N ARG A 75 -9.65 -8.30 16.43
CA ARG A 75 -10.70 -8.27 17.47
C ARG A 75 -10.15 -8.12 18.88
N LYS A 76 -8.98 -8.69 19.13
CA LYS A 76 -8.22 -8.48 20.37
C LYS A 76 -6.92 -7.76 20.01
N THR A 77 -6.57 -6.75 20.79
CA THR A 77 -5.28 -6.07 20.64
C THR A 77 -4.14 -7.09 20.80
N PRO A 78 -3.26 -7.21 19.84
CA PRO A 78 -2.08 -8.08 19.96
C PRO A 78 -1.21 -7.66 21.14
N THR A 79 -0.64 -8.62 21.84
CA THR A 79 0.33 -8.34 22.89
C THR A 79 1.69 -8.05 22.26
N LEU A 80 2.21 -6.86 22.48
CA LEU A 80 3.53 -6.45 22.03
C LEU A 80 4.51 -6.50 23.21
N ASN A 81 5.58 -7.27 23.04
CA ASN A 81 6.66 -7.33 24.02
C ASN A 81 7.96 -6.83 23.36
N VAL A 82 8.32 -5.59 23.62
CA VAL A 82 9.49 -4.93 23.07
C VAL A 82 10.39 -4.40 24.19
N PRO A 83 11.69 -4.25 23.95
CA PRO A 83 12.59 -3.57 24.89
C PRO A 83 12.12 -2.13 25.16
N PRO A 84 12.44 -1.54 26.32
CA PRO A 84 12.06 -0.15 26.62
C PRO A 84 12.51 0.87 25.58
N SER A 85 13.64 0.63 24.92
CA SER A 85 14.15 1.48 23.84
C SER A 85 13.29 1.48 22.59
N MET A 86 12.34 0.56 22.45
CA MET A 86 11.42 0.42 21.31
C MET A 86 9.96 0.69 21.69
N GLU A 87 9.66 1.13 22.89
CA GLU A 87 8.27 1.41 23.31
C GLU A 87 7.60 2.49 22.47
N TYR A 88 8.36 3.38 21.85
CA TYR A 88 7.86 4.43 20.96
C TYR A 88 7.02 3.86 19.79
N VAL A 89 7.28 2.64 19.32
CA VAL A 89 6.53 2.03 18.21
C VAL A 89 5.06 1.81 18.52
N THR A 90 4.69 1.78 19.81
CA THR A 90 3.28 1.68 20.24
C THR A 90 2.47 2.92 19.90
N ASN A 91 3.13 4.07 19.77
CA ASN A 91 2.48 5.36 19.53
C ASN A 91 2.89 5.98 18.18
N ASN A 92 4.09 5.72 17.72
CA ASN A 92 4.63 6.33 16.50
C ASN A 92 5.68 5.41 15.86
N VAL A 93 5.25 4.52 14.98
CA VAL A 93 6.14 3.57 14.31
C VAL A 93 6.74 4.11 13.02
N ASP A 94 6.03 5.00 12.35
CA ASP A 94 6.38 5.53 11.01
C ASP A 94 6.94 6.96 11.01
N GLY A 95 6.95 7.61 12.18
CA GLY A 95 7.31 9.02 12.30
C GLY A 95 6.18 10.00 12.04
N ALA A 96 5.02 9.53 11.54
CA ALA A 96 3.84 10.34 11.25
C ALA A 96 2.75 10.23 12.33
N GLY A 97 3.01 9.49 13.42
CA GLY A 97 2.09 9.34 14.54
C GLY A 97 1.22 8.08 14.48
N ASN A 98 1.45 7.18 13.54
CA ASN A 98 0.74 5.91 13.50
C ASN A 98 1.36 4.92 14.47
N SER A 99 0.51 4.22 15.21
CA SER A 99 0.94 3.12 16.08
C SER A 99 1.25 1.86 15.25
N ILE A 100 2.08 0.97 15.80
CA ILE A 100 2.34 -0.32 15.17
C ILE A 100 1.06 -1.15 14.97
N TYR A 101 0.04 -0.96 15.79
CA TYR A 101 -1.25 -1.64 15.66
C TYR A 101 -2.02 -1.12 14.44
N GLN A 102 -2.08 0.19 14.24
CA GLN A 102 -2.73 0.82 13.08
C GLN A 102 -2.00 0.43 11.78
N GLN A 103 -0.67 0.51 11.79
CA GLN A 103 0.13 0.09 10.64
C GLN A 103 -0.06 -1.39 10.33
N SER A 104 -0.10 -2.26 11.34
CA SER A 104 -0.34 -3.70 11.15
C SER A 104 -1.70 -3.98 10.53
N GLN A 105 -2.75 -3.23 10.91
CA GLN A 105 -4.08 -3.35 10.30
C GLN A 105 -4.07 -2.93 8.83
N ALA A 106 -3.42 -1.81 8.52
CA ALA A 106 -3.29 -1.32 7.14
C ALA A 106 -2.52 -2.31 6.26
N VAL A 107 -1.35 -2.77 6.73
CA VAL A 107 -0.54 -3.78 6.03
C VAL A 107 -1.32 -5.07 5.81
N PHE A 108 -2.05 -5.53 6.82
CA PHE A 108 -2.86 -6.76 6.72
C PHE A 108 -3.99 -6.61 5.69
N ALA A 109 -4.67 -5.46 5.67
CA ALA A 109 -5.70 -5.17 4.67
C ALA A 109 -5.15 -5.24 3.24
N GLU A 110 -3.98 -4.62 3.00
CA GLU A 110 -3.32 -4.66 1.69
C GLU A 110 -2.86 -6.06 1.30
N VAL A 111 -2.30 -6.81 2.23
CA VAL A 111 -1.89 -8.20 1.96
C VAL A 111 -3.08 -9.07 1.58
N ILE A 112 -4.25 -8.90 2.22
CA ILE A 112 -5.47 -9.61 1.84
C ILE A 112 -5.97 -9.17 0.47
N ALA A 113 -5.95 -7.86 0.20
CA ALA A 113 -6.47 -7.29 -1.03
C ALA A 113 -5.56 -7.59 -2.24
N LYS A 114 -4.26 -7.33 -2.11
CA LYS A 114 -3.30 -7.32 -3.23
C LYS A 114 -2.25 -8.44 -3.17
N GLY A 115 -2.22 -9.24 -2.09
CA GLY A 115 -1.33 -10.38 -1.90
C GLY A 115 0.07 -10.03 -1.42
N ARG A 116 0.42 -8.75 -1.32
CA ARG A 116 1.71 -8.26 -0.79
C ARG A 116 1.60 -6.85 -0.23
N ALA A 117 2.56 -6.51 0.64
CA ALA A 117 2.78 -5.15 1.13
C ALA A 117 4.28 -4.94 1.35
N GLY A 118 4.74 -3.70 1.28
CA GLY A 118 6.13 -3.33 1.56
C GLY A 118 6.26 -2.70 2.94
N LEU A 119 7.35 -3.03 3.63
CA LEU A 119 7.78 -2.33 4.84
C LEU A 119 9.23 -1.90 4.66
N VAL A 120 9.50 -0.63 4.88
CA VAL A 120 10.85 -0.06 4.81
C VAL A 120 11.25 0.43 6.18
N VAL A 121 12.39 -0.07 6.67
CA VAL A 121 12.99 0.42 7.90
C VAL A 121 13.97 1.53 7.53
N SER A 122 13.76 2.71 8.09
CA SER A 122 14.61 3.87 7.89
C SER A 122 15.18 4.33 9.24
N TYR A 123 16.40 4.85 9.20
CA TYR A 123 17.02 5.50 10.32
C TYR A 123 17.37 6.93 9.91
N PRO A 124 16.92 7.95 10.67
CA PRO A 124 17.22 9.33 10.31
C PRO A 124 18.75 9.57 10.37
N PRO A 125 19.31 10.35 9.44
CA PRO A 125 20.71 10.73 9.50
C PRO A 125 20.94 11.54 10.77
N VAL A 126 21.92 11.11 11.55
CA VAL A 126 22.27 11.77 12.83
C VAL A 126 23.51 12.62 12.60
N GLU A 127 23.37 13.93 12.76
CA GLU A 127 24.51 14.84 12.80
C GLU A 127 24.97 15.00 14.26
N GLY A 128 26.11 14.36 14.60
CA GLY A 128 26.73 14.45 15.92
C GLY A 128 26.48 13.26 16.86
N GLU A 129 26.92 13.36 18.12
CA GLU A 129 26.73 12.32 19.12
C GLU A 129 25.28 12.31 19.63
N GLN A 130 24.63 11.15 19.56
CA GLN A 130 23.30 10.96 20.13
C GLN A 130 23.37 10.89 21.66
N SER A 131 22.59 11.70 22.34
CA SER A 131 22.36 11.54 23.76
C SER A 131 21.28 10.49 24.03
N GLN A 132 21.39 9.76 25.14
CA GLN A 132 20.31 8.87 25.59
C GLN A 132 18.98 9.62 25.77
N ALA A 133 19.04 10.91 26.12
CA ALA A 133 17.84 11.74 26.25
C ALA A 133 17.12 11.95 24.93
N ASP A 134 17.83 12.04 23.79
CA ASP A 134 17.21 12.17 22.46
C ASP A 134 16.55 10.88 22.01
N ILE A 135 17.14 9.72 22.35
CA ILE A 135 16.54 8.40 22.08
C ILE A 135 15.26 8.22 22.90
N VAL A 136 15.29 8.55 24.18
CA VAL A 136 14.11 8.47 25.06
C VAL A 136 13.05 9.46 24.66
N ALA A 137 13.43 10.64 24.16
CA ALA A 137 12.50 11.64 23.60
C ALA A 137 11.93 11.27 22.21
N GLY A 138 12.37 10.15 21.61
CA GLY A 138 11.91 9.67 20.31
C GLY A 138 12.34 10.54 19.13
N ARG A 139 13.40 11.36 19.27
CA ARG A 139 13.81 12.31 18.23
C ARG A 139 14.58 11.67 17.09
N ASN A 140 15.38 10.65 17.39
CA ASN A 140 16.24 9.98 16.41
C ASN A 140 16.08 8.47 16.55
N VAL A 141 14.90 7.96 16.26
CA VAL A 141 14.60 6.52 16.35
C VAL A 141 14.37 5.94 14.96
N PRO A 142 14.65 4.65 14.77
CA PRO A 142 14.27 3.96 13.53
C PRO A 142 12.77 4.04 13.31
N THR A 143 12.38 4.24 12.07
CA THR A 143 10.96 4.23 11.65
C THR A 143 10.70 3.07 10.71
N ILE A 144 9.49 2.54 10.74
CA ILE A 144 9.01 1.52 9.82
C ILE A 144 7.89 2.14 9.00
N SER A 145 8.17 2.44 7.75
CA SER A 145 7.20 3.02 6.84
C SER A 145 6.54 1.93 6.00
N TYR A 146 5.24 2.06 5.80
CA TYR A 146 4.49 1.23 4.88
C TYR A 146 4.69 1.74 3.43
N VAL A 147 4.77 0.81 2.48
CA VAL A 147 4.92 1.09 1.06
C VAL A 147 3.90 0.26 0.29
N ASP A 148 3.12 0.92 -0.54
CA ASP A 148 2.11 0.26 -1.38
C ASP A 148 2.76 -0.70 -2.39
N PRO A 149 2.09 -1.80 -2.74
CA PRO A 149 2.57 -2.75 -3.75
C PRO A 149 2.88 -2.08 -5.09
N GLU A 150 2.14 -1.06 -5.46
CA GLU A 150 2.29 -0.28 -6.70
C GLU A 150 3.55 0.58 -6.72
N GLN A 151 4.03 0.98 -5.54
CA GLN A 151 5.25 1.78 -5.43
C GLN A 151 6.52 0.93 -5.64
N VAL A 152 6.47 -0.39 -5.37
CA VAL A 152 7.61 -1.28 -5.54
C VAL A 152 7.67 -1.78 -6.98
N ILE A 153 8.33 -1.01 -7.85
CA ILE A 153 8.34 -1.23 -9.30
C ILE A 153 9.35 -2.27 -9.78
N ASN A 154 10.45 -2.44 -9.03
CA ASN A 154 11.50 -3.39 -9.39
C ASN A 154 12.21 -3.94 -8.15
N TRP A 155 12.63 -5.20 -8.22
CA TRP A 155 13.43 -5.84 -7.16
C TRP A 155 14.32 -6.93 -7.73
N ARG A 156 15.44 -7.17 -7.05
CA ARG A 156 16.35 -8.27 -7.36
C ARG A 156 16.65 -9.05 -6.08
N THR A 157 16.71 -10.35 -6.23
CA THR A 157 17.14 -11.24 -5.15
C THR A 157 18.44 -11.91 -5.54
N GLU A 158 19.32 -12.12 -4.58
CA GLU A 158 20.55 -12.87 -4.71
C GLU A 158 20.60 -13.98 -3.66
N THR A 159 21.10 -15.14 -4.06
CA THR A 159 21.26 -16.28 -3.16
C THR A 159 22.72 -16.45 -2.81
N ILE A 160 23.02 -16.34 -1.52
CA ILE A 160 24.37 -16.57 -0.97
C ILE A 160 24.29 -17.79 -0.07
N GLY A 161 24.90 -18.89 -0.50
CA GLY A 161 24.78 -20.18 0.17
C GLY A 161 23.34 -20.70 0.13
N SER A 162 22.71 -20.92 1.28
CA SER A 162 21.33 -21.38 1.42
C SER A 162 20.31 -20.27 1.68
N LYS A 163 20.74 -19.00 1.69
CA LYS A 163 19.88 -17.86 2.01
C LYS A 163 19.69 -16.94 0.81
N THR A 164 18.45 -16.53 0.57
CA THR A 164 18.09 -15.56 -0.46
C THR A 164 17.85 -14.21 0.19
N PHE A 165 18.47 -13.16 -0.35
CA PHE A 165 18.38 -11.78 0.11
C PHE A 165 17.85 -10.89 -1.01
N LEU A 166 17.17 -9.82 -0.64
CA LEU A 166 16.87 -8.71 -1.52
C LEU A 166 18.16 -7.89 -1.71
N SER A 167 18.70 -7.86 -2.95
CA SER A 167 19.89 -7.09 -3.28
C SER A 167 19.58 -5.73 -3.88
N LEU A 168 18.37 -5.55 -4.41
CA LEU A 168 17.89 -4.29 -4.95
C LEU A 168 16.37 -4.19 -4.75
N VAL A 169 15.92 -3.02 -4.36
CA VAL A 169 14.50 -2.63 -4.40
C VAL A 169 14.42 -1.22 -4.97
N VAL A 170 13.54 -1.00 -5.92
CA VAL A 170 13.24 0.32 -6.48
C VAL A 170 11.83 0.69 -6.09
N ILE A 171 11.71 1.77 -5.33
CA ILE A 171 10.44 2.33 -4.86
C ILE A 171 10.22 3.64 -5.60
N ALA A 172 9.05 3.79 -6.22
CA ALA A 172 8.61 5.03 -6.85
C ALA A 172 7.83 5.86 -5.82
N GLU A 173 8.26 7.08 -5.57
CA GLU A 173 7.59 8.03 -4.69
C GLU A 173 7.23 9.28 -5.47
N ASP A 174 5.98 9.70 -5.38
CA ASP A 174 5.54 11.01 -5.87
C ASP A 174 5.83 12.06 -4.79
N ARG A 175 6.70 13.02 -5.09
CA ARG A 175 6.96 14.16 -4.22
C ARG A 175 6.35 15.42 -4.81
N GLU A 176 5.43 16.02 -4.09
CA GLU A 176 5.04 17.40 -4.37
C GLU A 176 6.23 18.32 -4.06
N GLN A 177 6.75 19.00 -5.07
CA GLN A 177 7.69 20.11 -4.84
C GLN A 177 6.87 21.30 -4.35
N VAL A 178 6.93 21.55 -3.06
CA VAL A 178 6.47 22.84 -2.52
C VAL A 178 7.46 23.89 -3.03
N ALA A 179 7.01 24.74 -3.93
CA ALA A 179 7.79 25.90 -4.34
C ALA A 179 8.01 26.76 -3.08
N GLU A 180 9.26 26.97 -2.72
CA GLU A 180 9.63 27.97 -1.73
C GLU A 180 9.36 29.34 -2.37
N ASP A 181 8.35 30.07 -1.85
CA ASP A 181 8.10 31.48 -2.16
C ASP A 181 9.12 32.40 -1.49
#